data_74a46cbf6fc5b668d4e117dd48a5d691
#
_entry.id   74a46cbf6fc5b668d4e117dd48a5d691
#
_cell.length_a   1.000
_cell.length_b   1.000
_cell.length_c   1.000
_cell.angle_alpha   90.00
_cell.angle_beta   90.00
_cell.angle_gamma   90.00
#
_symmetry.space_group_name_H-M   'P 1'
#
loop_
_entity.id
_entity.type
_entity.pdbx_description
1 polymer ?
#
loop_
_entity_poly.entity_id
_entity_poly.type
_entity_poly.pdbx_seq_one_letter_code
_entity_poly.pdbx_strand_id
1 'polypeptide(L)'
;LDPNGQYWFKAQIKNVPVELRKNLEREHSEKNFDYIRKLGVIRRNMFGVDIQPIATEISRLRCFLTLIVDQKVDDTKDNRGIDPLPNLDFKFVTANSLISLPEKENPKETIGMFEDSIRINELKDIRDQFFNASNFERIELKDQFRKIQLEMSKYYNSVKSAGAELTEMLLSWDPFSHKTTEWFDPEWMFGIKEGFDMVIGNPPYIDSESMVKNDMEDLREYIRSNYK
;
A
#
# COMPACT_ATOMS: atom_id res chain seq x y z
N LEU A 1 -1.21 31.91 4.77
CA LEU A 1 -1.32 30.95 5.85
C LEU A 1 -2.78 30.56 6.03
N ASP A 2 -3.08 29.28 6.12
CA ASP A 2 -4.44 28.71 6.31
C ASP A 2 -4.48 27.98 7.68
N PRO A 3 -4.52 28.74 8.78
CA PRO A 3 -4.34 28.19 10.14
C PRO A 3 -5.41 27.19 10.54
N ASN A 4 -6.60 27.30 9.94
CA ASN A 4 -7.72 26.38 10.20
C ASN A 4 -7.96 25.39 9.05
N GLY A 5 -7.11 25.37 8.02
CA GLY A 5 -7.21 24.49 6.87
C GLY A 5 -8.44 24.69 6.00
N GLN A 6 -9.15 25.79 6.14
CA GLN A 6 -10.40 26.01 5.42
C GLN A 6 -10.19 26.15 3.91
N TYR A 7 -9.14 26.85 3.47
CA TYR A 7 -8.82 27.00 2.05
C TYR A 7 -8.38 25.67 1.44
N TRP A 8 -7.51 24.95 2.16
CA TRP A 8 -7.07 23.61 1.75
C TRP A 8 -8.25 22.66 1.63
N PHE A 9 -9.14 22.60 2.64
CA PHE A 9 -10.30 21.75 2.63
C PHE A 9 -11.26 22.09 1.50
N LYS A 10 -11.59 23.37 1.30
CA LYS A 10 -12.44 23.82 0.18
C LYS A 10 -11.85 23.46 -1.19
N ALA A 11 -10.52 23.53 -1.34
CA ALA A 11 -9.86 23.11 -2.57
C ALA A 11 -10.03 21.60 -2.82
N GLN A 12 -9.90 20.78 -1.76
CA GLN A 12 -10.04 19.32 -1.87
C GLN A 12 -11.47 18.87 -2.21
N ILE A 13 -12.48 19.54 -1.69
CA ILE A 13 -13.88 19.16 -1.92
C ILE A 13 -14.52 19.85 -3.15
N LYS A 14 -13.79 20.70 -3.85
CA LYS A 14 -14.32 21.49 -4.99
C LYS A 14 -14.97 20.61 -6.07
N ASN A 15 -14.40 19.45 -6.35
CA ASN A 15 -14.84 18.52 -7.39
C ASN A 15 -15.70 17.35 -6.84
N VAL A 16 -16.09 17.41 -5.56
CA VAL A 16 -16.92 16.39 -4.93
C VAL A 16 -18.41 16.72 -5.18
N PRO A 17 -19.29 15.73 -5.44
CA PRO A 17 -20.73 15.92 -5.55
C PRO A 17 -21.31 16.64 -4.33
N VAL A 18 -22.34 17.49 -4.58
CA VAL A 18 -22.89 18.41 -3.55
C VAL A 18 -23.37 17.70 -2.30
N GLU A 19 -23.96 16.50 -2.45
CA GLU A 19 -24.47 15.71 -1.31
C GLU A 19 -23.34 15.20 -0.41
N LEU A 20 -22.28 14.67 -1.03
CA LEU A 20 -21.09 14.24 -0.31
C LEU A 20 -20.32 15.41 0.30
N ARG A 21 -20.31 16.57 -0.38
CA ARG A 21 -19.67 17.79 0.11
C ARG A 21 -20.24 18.24 1.45
N LYS A 22 -21.57 18.26 1.59
CA LYS A 22 -22.24 18.65 2.85
C LYS A 22 -21.85 17.73 4.02
N ASN A 23 -21.73 16.43 3.76
CA ASN A 23 -21.29 15.47 4.78
C ASN A 23 -19.84 15.73 5.19
N LEU A 24 -18.96 15.94 4.21
CA LEU A 24 -17.54 16.26 4.47
C LEU A 24 -17.37 17.61 5.20
N GLU A 25 -18.17 18.61 4.88
CA GLU A 25 -18.17 19.90 5.60
C GLU A 25 -18.61 19.76 7.05
N ARG A 26 -19.60 18.91 7.32
CA ARG A 26 -20.03 18.60 8.69
C ARG A 26 -18.93 17.86 9.45
N GLU A 27 -18.36 16.82 8.87
CA GLU A 27 -17.25 16.08 9.49
C GLU A 27 -16.04 16.98 9.75
N HIS A 28 -15.72 17.87 8.82
CA HIS A 28 -14.64 18.85 9.02
C HIS A 28 -14.90 19.82 10.16
N SER A 29 -16.16 20.22 10.38
CA SER A 29 -16.51 21.11 11.49
C SER A 29 -16.47 20.40 12.84
N GLU A 30 -16.75 19.09 12.87
CA GLU A 30 -16.77 18.27 14.08
C GLU A 30 -15.38 17.76 14.47
N LYS A 31 -14.52 17.46 13.47
CA LYS A 31 -13.18 16.89 13.66
C LYS A 31 -12.10 17.97 13.70
N ASN A 32 -11.00 17.66 14.38
CA ASN A 32 -9.81 18.51 14.36
C ASN A 32 -9.20 18.53 12.96
N PHE A 33 -8.87 19.73 12.45
CA PHE A 33 -8.23 19.89 11.14
C PHE A 33 -6.92 19.12 11.01
N ASP A 34 -6.10 19.10 12.05
CA ASP A 34 -4.83 18.37 12.06
C ASP A 34 -5.05 16.85 11.89
N TYR A 35 -6.10 16.30 12.51
CA TYR A 35 -6.50 14.92 12.30
C TYR A 35 -6.83 14.64 10.84
N ILE A 36 -7.72 15.45 10.22
CA ILE A 36 -8.14 15.26 8.82
C ILE A 36 -6.94 15.39 7.87
N ARG A 37 -6.08 16.36 8.09
CA ARG A 37 -4.88 16.58 7.29
C ARG A 37 -3.93 15.39 7.37
N LYS A 38 -3.62 14.91 8.57
CA LYS A 38 -2.76 13.75 8.79
C LYS A 38 -3.36 12.48 8.18
N LEU A 39 -4.66 12.25 8.37
CA LEU A 39 -5.36 11.12 7.76
C LEU A 39 -5.27 11.16 6.24
N GLY A 40 -5.47 12.34 5.63
CA GLY A 40 -5.34 12.55 4.19
C GLY A 40 -3.93 12.26 3.67
N VAL A 41 -2.89 12.69 4.39
CA VAL A 41 -1.48 12.40 4.05
C VAL A 41 -1.19 10.90 4.14
N ILE A 42 -1.57 10.25 5.24
CA ILE A 42 -1.37 8.80 5.41
C ILE A 42 -2.08 8.04 4.30
N ARG A 43 -3.32 8.40 3.99
CA ARG A 43 -4.12 7.72 2.97
C ARG A 43 -3.54 7.83 1.57
N ARG A 44 -3.06 9.00 1.16
CA ARG A 44 -2.71 9.28 -0.24
C ARG A 44 -1.22 9.26 -0.52
N ASN A 45 -0.40 9.71 0.42
CA ASN A 45 0.99 10.05 0.17
C ASN A 45 2.00 9.17 0.89
N MET A 46 1.58 8.40 1.93
CA MET A 46 2.51 7.60 2.70
C MET A 46 2.41 6.12 2.32
N PHE A 47 3.57 5.55 1.99
CA PHE A 47 3.75 4.13 1.75
C PHE A 47 5.03 3.70 2.45
N GLY A 48 5.05 2.49 2.96
CA GLY A 48 6.22 1.95 3.66
C GLY A 48 6.46 0.51 3.27
N VAL A 49 7.73 0.16 3.11
CA VAL A 49 8.18 -1.20 2.92
C VAL A 49 9.34 -1.46 3.87
N ASP A 50 9.29 -2.58 4.54
CA ASP A 50 10.40 -3.05 5.39
C ASP A 50 10.48 -4.58 5.27
N ILE A 51 11.68 -5.11 5.38
CA ILE A 51 11.90 -6.56 5.35
C ILE A 51 11.45 -7.24 6.65
N GLN A 52 11.35 -6.48 7.74
CA GLN A 52 10.97 -7.00 9.04
C GLN A 52 9.49 -6.79 9.34
N PRO A 53 8.71 -7.86 9.59
CA PRO A 53 7.28 -7.73 9.92
C PRO A 53 7.03 -6.81 11.12
N ILE A 54 7.87 -6.89 12.14
CA ILE A 54 7.72 -6.03 13.33
C ILE A 54 7.88 -4.54 13.02
N ALA A 55 8.73 -4.17 12.06
CA ALA A 55 8.94 -2.79 11.67
C ALA A 55 7.70 -2.22 10.96
N THR A 56 7.03 -3.00 10.13
CA THR A 56 5.77 -2.61 9.48
C THR A 56 4.65 -2.43 10.50
N GLU A 57 4.52 -3.32 11.48
CA GLU A 57 3.54 -3.20 12.57
C GLU A 57 3.80 -1.97 13.45
N ILE A 58 5.05 -1.71 13.81
CA ILE A 58 5.42 -0.48 14.54
C ILE A 58 5.08 0.76 13.72
N SER A 59 5.30 0.75 12.42
CA SER A 59 4.97 1.87 11.52
C SER A 59 3.47 2.13 11.48
N ARG A 60 2.65 1.08 11.38
CA ARG A 60 1.18 1.17 11.46
C ARG A 60 0.73 1.73 12.80
N LEU A 61 1.30 1.24 13.91
CA LEU A 61 0.99 1.73 15.25
C LEU A 61 1.37 3.22 15.41
N ARG A 62 2.51 3.65 14.90
CA ARG A 62 2.93 5.06 14.94
C ARG A 62 1.99 5.97 14.13
N CYS A 63 1.52 5.53 12.98
CA CYS A 63 0.49 6.26 12.22
C CYS A 63 -0.79 6.41 13.05
N PHE A 64 -1.23 5.34 13.72
CA PHE A 64 -2.40 5.39 14.59
C PHE A 64 -2.22 6.36 15.76
N LEU A 65 -1.12 6.27 16.50
CA LEU A 65 -0.84 7.17 17.60
C LEU A 65 -0.79 8.63 17.14
N THR A 66 -0.23 8.89 15.95
CA THR A 66 -0.19 10.22 15.34
C THR A 66 -1.58 10.78 15.03
N LEU A 67 -2.54 9.92 14.71
CA LEU A 67 -3.93 10.32 14.48
C LEU A 67 -4.71 10.51 15.78
N ILE A 68 -4.52 9.62 16.75
CA ILE A 68 -5.26 9.67 18.03
C ILE A 68 -5.01 10.98 18.80
N VAL A 69 -3.78 11.47 18.83
CA VAL A 69 -3.45 12.67 19.62
C VAL A 69 -4.17 13.92 19.14
N ASP A 70 -4.69 13.93 17.92
CA ASP A 70 -5.42 15.06 17.35
C ASP A 70 -6.94 14.85 17.40
N GLN A 71 -7.43 13.71 17.89
CA GLN A 71 -8.87 13.48 18.02
C GLN A 71 -9.44 14.17 19.25
N LYS A 72 -10.65 14.67 19.09
CA LYS A 72 -11.39 15.23 20.22
C LYS A 72 -12.07 14.09 20.99
N VAL A 73 -11.78 14.03 22.27
CA VAL A 73 -12.43 13.08 23.19
C VAL A 73 -13.80 13.60 23.57
N ASP A 74 -14.82 12.76 23.45
CA ASP A 74 -16.18 13.02 23.86
C ASP A 74 -16.68 11.83 24.71
N ASP A 75 -16.66 11.98 26.02
CA ASP A 75 -17.03 10.92 26.98
C ASP A 75 -18.51 10.51 26.89
N THR A 76 -19.33 11.24 26.14
CA THR A 76 -20.74 10.92 25.89
C THR A 76 -20.96 9.95 24.73
N LYS A 77 -19.95 9.71 23.92
CA LYS A 77 -20.01 8.83 22.73
C LYS A 77 -19.37 7.47 22.99
N ASP A 78 -19.82 6.49 22.21
CA ASP A 78 -19.17 5.18 22.17
C ASP A 78 -17.70 5.32 21.81
N ASN A 79 -16.83 4.51 22.41
CA ASN A 79 -15.38 4.59 22.27
C ASN A 79 -14.82 6.01 22.48
N ARG A 80 -15.50 6.82 23.32
CA ARG A 80 -15.15 8.21 23.61
C ARG A 80 -15.09 9.11 22.36
N GLY A 81 -15.80 8.76 21.29
CA GLY A 81 -15.79 9.46 20.01
C GLY A 81 -14.50 9.30 19.20
N ILE A 82 -13.61 8.37 19.60
CA ILE A 82 -12.36 8.11 18.89
C ILE A 82 -12.63 7.21 17.69
N ASP A 83 -12.23 7.65 16.50
CA ASP A 83 -12.33 6.86 15.29
C ASP A 83 -11.40 5.64 15.35
N PRO A 84 -11.81 4.50 14.80
CA PRO A 84 -10.95 3.33 14.71
C PRO A 84 -9.75 3.60 13.79
N LEU A 85 -8.69 2.80 13.97
CA LEU A 85 -7.52 2.81 13.08
C LEU A 85 -7.95 2.51 11.65
N PRO A 86 -7.57 3.36 10.67
CA PRO A 86 -7.71 3.02 9.26
C PRO A 86 -6.92 1.74 8.94
N ASN A 87 -7.41 0.96 7.97
CA ASN A 87 -6.73 -0.26 7.58
C ASN A 87 -5.48 0.07 6.73
N LEU A 88 -4.31 -0.19 7.28
CA LEU A 88 -3.03 0.19 6.68
C LEU A 88 -2.29 -0.98 6.00
N ASP A 89 -2.98 -2.12 5.79
CA ASP A 89 -2.36 -3.33 5.23
C ASP A 89 -1.76 -3.12 3.83
N PHE A 90 -2.40 -2.29 3.00
CA PHE A 90 -1.89 -1.89 1.69
C PHE A 90 -1.04 -0.62 1.70
N LYS A 91 -0.74 -0.07 2.86
CA LYS A 91 0.12 1.13 3.00
C LYS A 91 1.49 0.79 3.54
N PHE A 92 1.56 -0.22 4.39
CA PHE A 92 2.81 -0.70 4.97
C PHE A 92 2.89 -2.20 4.73
N VAL A 93 3.82 -2.61 3.87
CA VAL A 93 4.00 -4.00 3.44
C VAL A 93 5.34 -4.55 3.91
N THR A 94 5.36 -5.85 4.15
CA THR A 94 6.60 -6.55 4.53
C THR A 94 7.18 -7.23 3.31
N ALA A 95 8.27 -6.68 2.77
CA ALA A 95 8.86 -7.14 1.52
C ALA A 95 10.34 -6.77 1.40
N ASN A 96 11.07 -7.50 0.56
CA ASN A 96 12.44 -7.16 0.19
C ASN A 96 12.43 -6.12 -0.95
N SER A 97 12.66 -4.85 -0.62
CA SER A 97 12.63 -3.75 -1.58
C SER A 97 13.79 -3.74 -2.59
N LEU A 98 14.78 -4.60 -2.41
CA LEU A 98 15.93 -4.71 -3.32
C LEU A 98 15.69 -5.71 -4.47
N ILE A 99 14.65 -6.54 -4.38
CA ILE A 99 14.34 -7.54 -5.40
C ILE A 99 13.02 -7.15 -6.07
N SER A 100 13.08 -6.85 -7.36
CA SER A 100 11.90 -6.54 -8.18
C SER A 100 11.29 -7.81 -8.78
N LEU A 101 10.03 -7.70 -9.22
CA LEU A 101 9.46 -8.73 -10.10
C LEU A 101 10.27 -8.83 -11.39
N PRO A 102 10.40 -10.04 -11.96
CA PRO A 102 11.04 -10.21 -13.26
C PRO A 102 10.36 -9.36 -14.34
N GLU A 103 11.17 -8.66 -15.15
CA GLU A 103 10.64 -7.91 -16.28
C GLU A 103 9.98 -8.85 -17.29
N LYS A 104 8.85 -8.44 -17.86
CA LYS A 104 8.19 -9.18 -18.95
C LYS A 104 9.06 -9.14 -20.18
N GLU A 105 9.57 -10.29 -20.62
CA GLU A 105 10.47 -10.40 -21.79
C GLU A 105 9.87 -9.89 -23.11
N ASN A 106 8.53 -9.75 -23.22
CA ASN A 106 7.86 -9.28 -24.44
C ASN A 106 6.66 -8.37 -24.16
N PRO A 107 6.80 -7.04 -24.30
CA PRO A 107 5.66 -6.13 -24.19
C PRO A 107 4.66 -6.19 -25.35
N LYS A 108 4.87 -7.05 -26.36
CA LYS A 108 4.08 -7.11 -27.60
C LYS A 108 2.93 -8.14 -27.61
N GLU A 109 2.75 -8.93 -26.59
CA GLU A 109 1.58 -9.82 -26.48
C GLU A 109 0.37 -9.05 -25.91
N THR A 110 -0.22 -8.26 -26.80
CA THR A 110 -1.22 -7.21 -26.55
C THR A 110 -2.55 -7.71 -25.99
N ILE A 111 -2.83 -9.01 -26.01
CA ILE A 111 -4.11 -9.58 -25.52
C ILE A 111 -4.13 -9.67 -23.99
N GLY A 112 -3.01 -10.03 -23.36
CA GLY A 112 -2.88 -10.07 -21.91
C GLY A 112 -2.92 -8.69 -21.24
N MET A 113 -2.44 -7.65 -21.92
CA MET A 113 -2.29 -6.31 -21.36
C MET A 113 -3.62 -5.62 -21.05
N PHE A 114 -4.70 -5.97 -21.74
CA PHE A 114 -6.02 -5.38 -21.49
C PHE A 114 -6.73 -6.03 -20.30
N GLU A 115 -6.68 -7.36 -20.19
CA GLU A 115 -7.22 -8.08 -19.02
C GLU A 115 -6.40 -7.78 -17.76
N ASP A 116 -5.08 -7.73 -17.88
CA ASP A 116 -4.19 -7.33 -16.77
C ASP A 116 -4.51 -5.91 -16.28
N SER A 117 -4.78 -4.96 -17.17
CA SER A 117 -5.11 -3.59 -16.79
C SER A 117 -6.45 -3.49 -16.06
N ILE A 118 -7.44 -4.30 -16.44
CA ILE A 118 -8.73 -4.36 -15.74
C ILE A 118 -8.54 -4.92 -14.33
N ARG A 119 -7.83 -6.04 -14.18
CA ARG A 119 -7.60 -6.68 -12.89
C ARG A 119 -6.72 -5.85 -11.96
N ILE A 120 -5.73 -5.16 -12.50
CA ILE A 120 -4.92 -4.19 -11.71
C ILE A 120 -5.80 -3.04 -11.22
N ASN A 121 -6.75 -2.56 -12.03
CA ASN A 121 -7.70 -1.54 -11.58
C ASN A 121 -8.65 -2.08 -10.50
N GLU A 122 -9.15 -3.31 -10.63
CA GLU A 122 -9.96 -3.98 -9.59
C GLU A 122 -9.18 -4.10 -8.27
N LEU A 123 -7.91 -4.48 -8.32
CA LEU A 123 -7.04 -4.51 -7.13
C LEU A 123 -6.83 -3.12 -6.54
N LYS A 124 -6.73 -2.08 -7.37
CA LYS A 124 -6.64 -0.70 -6.92
C LYS A 124 -7.91 -0.26 -6.19
N ASP A 125 -9.08 -0.58 -6.76
CA ASP A 125 -10.36 -0.28 -6.15
C ASP A 125 -10.52 -0.99 -4.79
N ILE A 126 -10.09 -2.23 -4.68
CA ILE A 126 -10.05 -2.97 -3.40
C ILE A 126 -9.13 -2.25 -2.40
N ARG A 127 -7.93 -1.82 -2.78
CA ARG A 127 -7.02 -1.10 -1.88
C ARG A 127 -7.63 0.19 -1.36
N ASP A 128 -8.30 0.96 -2.25
CA ASP A 128 -8.92 2.23 -1.89
C ASP A 128 -10.13 2.05 -0.96
N GLN A 129 -10.94 1.02 -1.20
CA GLN A 129 -12.07 0.66 -0.34
C GLN A 129 -11.60 0.12 1.01
N PHE A 130 -10.55 -0.71 1.00
CA PHE A 130 -10.05 -1.37 2.19
C PHE A 130 -9.61 -0.40 3.29
N PHE A 131 -9.09 0.77 2.93
CA PHE A 131 -8.60 1.76 3.89
C PHE A 131 -9.67 2.17 4.92
N ASN A 132 -10.93 2.35 4.50
CA ASN A 132 -12.04 2.76 5.36
C ASN A 132 -13.05 1.63 5.65
N ALA A 133 -12.76 0.41 5.24
CA ALA A 133 -13.68 -0.71 5.37
C ALA A 133 -13.93 -1.09 6.84
N SER A 134 -15.18 -1.34 7.16
CA SER A 134 -15.59 -1.94 8.43
C SER A 134 -15.06 -3.38 8.58
N ASN A 135 -15.16 -3.96 9.75
CA ASN A 135 -14.69 -5.33 9.97
C ASN A 135 -15.37 -6.36 9.06
N PHE A 136 -16.64 -6.17 8.73
CA PHE A 136 -17.37 -7.06 7.83
C PHE A 136 -16.90 -6.89 6.38
N GLU A 137 -16.86 -5.66 5.89
CA GLU A 137 -16.37 -5.34 4.53
C GLU A 137 -14.92 -5.79 4.31
N ARG A 138 -14.08 -5.73 5.34
CA ARG A 138 -12.68 -6.23 5.27
C ARG A 138 -12.61 -7.70 4.91
N ILE A 139 -13.49 -8.54 5.47
CA ILE A 139 -13.52 -9.98 5.17
C ILE A 139 -13.85 -10.18 3.70
N GLU A 140 -14.88 -9.50 3.21
CA GLU A 140 -15.32 -9.60 1.83
C GLU A 140 -14.23 -9.09 0.84
N LEU A 141 -13.63 -7.94 1.13
CA LEU A 141 -12.55 -7.39 0.30
C LEU A 141 -11.28 -8.27 0.30
N LYS A 142 -10.96 -8.94 1.41
CA LYS A 142 -9.88 -9.93 1.46
C LYS A 142 -10.15 -11.12 0.55
N ASP A 143 -11.37 -11.63 0.56
CA ASP A 143 -11.75 -12.76 -0.28
C ASP A 143 -11.77 -12.37 -1.77
N GLN A 144 -12.26 -11.18 -2.09
CA GLN A 144 -12.20 -10.62 -3.45
C GLN A 144 -10.75 -10.47 -3.93
N PHE A 145 -9.87 -9.90 -3.10
CA PHE A 145 -8.45 -9.76 -3.42
C PHE A 145 -7.80 -11.11 -3.75
N ARG A 146 -8.00 -12.12 -2.90
CA ARG A 146 -7.46 -13.46 -3.11
C ARG A 146 -8.00 -14.13 -4.37
N LYS A 147 -9.29 -13.91 -4.68
CA LYS A 147 -9.92 -14.42 -5.90
C LYS A 147 -9.28 -13.83 -7.15
N ILE A 148 -9.11 -12.50 -7.21
CA ILE A 148 -8.45 -11.80 -8.33
C ILE A 148 -7.02 -12.30 -8.48
N GLN A 149 -6.27 -12.41 -7.38
CA GLN A 149 -4.91 -12.91 -7.38
C GLN A 149 -4.81 -14.32 -7.95
N LEU A 150 -5.72 -15.21 -7.54
CA LEU A 150 -5.79 -16.58 -8.07
C LEU A 150 -6.16 -16.62 -9.56
N GLU A 151 -7.06 -15.77 -10.01
CA GLU A 151 -7.45 -15.69 -11.42
C GLU A 151 -6.30 -15.17 -12.28
N MET A 152 -5.60 -14.16 -11.83
CA MET A 152 -4.39 -13.64 -12.50
C MET A 152 -3.31 -14.73 -12.60
N SER A 153 -3.09 -15.48 -11.53
CA SER A 153 -2.11 -16.57 -11.53
C SER A 153 -2.46 -17.68 -12.53
N LYS A 154 -3.74 -18.06 -12.63
CA LYS A 154 -4.21 -19.05 -13.63
C LYS A 154 -3.97 -18.56 -15.05
N TYR A 155 -4.19 -17.28 -15.29
CA TYR A 155 -3.94 -16.65 -16.58
C TYR A 155 -2.45 -16.71 -16.95
N TYR A 156 -1.56 -16.28 -16.06
CA TYR A 156 -0.10 -16.32 -16.30
C TYR A 156 0.40 -17.75 -16.52
N ASN A 157 -0.16 -18.75 -15.84
CA ASN A 157 0.18 -20.15 -16.06
C ASN A 157 -0.27 -20.68 -17.43
N SER A 158 -1.35 -20.12 -18.01
CA SER A 158 -1.85 -20.53 -19.32
C SER A 158 -1.03 -19.95 -20.48
N VAL A 159 -0.42 -18.79 -20.28
CA VAL A 159 0.47 -18.12 -21.24
C VAL A 159 1.89 -18.64 -21.03
N LYS A 160 2.27 -19.66 -21.78
CA LYS A 160 3.52 -20.45 -21.63
C LYS A 160 4.85 -19.70 -21.66
N SER A 161 4.88 -18.37 -21.78
CA SER A 161 6.11 -17.59 -22.00
C SER A 161 6.66 -16.88 -20.77
N ALA A 162 5.88 -16.60 -19.74
CA ALA A 162 6.37 -15.81 -18.58
C ALA A 162 6.33 -16.60 -17.27
N GLY A 163 6.09 -17.84 -17.34
CA GLY A 163 6.46 -18.75 -16.34
C GLY A 163 5.76 -18.87 -15.04
N ALA A 164 5.93 -20.08 -14.60
CA ALA A 164 5.58 -20.54 -13.26
C ALA A 164 6.19 -19.67 -12.16
N GLU A 165 7.39 -19.10 -12.39
CA GLU A 165 8.12 -18.30 -11.42
C GLU A 165 7.41 -16.98 -11.07
N LEU A 166 7.02 -16.18 -12.07
CA LEU A 166 6.27 -14.93 -11.82
C LEU A 166 4.94 -15.21 -11.13
N THR A 167 4.26 -16.27 -11.54
CA THR A 167 2.99 -16.69 -10.92
C THR A 167 3.17 -17.06 -9.46
N GLU A 168 4.21 -17.84 -9.16
CA GLU A 168 4.53 -18.25 -7.79
C GLU A 168 4.88 -17.03 -6.93
N MET A 169 5.67 -16.10 -7.47
CA MET A 169 5.97 -14.85 -6.81
C MET A 169 4.71 -14.04 -6.50
N LEU A 170 3.84 -13.81 -7.48
CA LEU A 170 2.60 -13.06 -7.28
C LEU A 170 1.67 -13.69 -6.25
N LEU A 171 1.55 -15.02 -6.23
CA LEU A 171 0.76 -15.77 -5.24
C LEU A 171 1.38 -15.77 -3.85
N SER A 172 2.69 -15.60 -3.74
CA SER A 172 3.38 -15.60 -2.45
C SER A 172 3.06 -14.37 -1.60
N TRP A 173 2.61 -13.27 -2.24
CA TRP A 173 2.29 -12.05 -1.53
C TRP A 173 0.85 -12.04 -0.99
N ASP A 174 0.73 -11.97 0.32
CA ASP A 174 -0.54 -11.72 1.01
C ASP A 174 -0.37 -10.52 1.95
N PRO A 175 -0.97 -9.35 1.62
CA PRO A 175 -0.85 -8.12 2.43
C PRO A 175 -1.45 -8.27 3.83
N PHE A 176 -2.25 -9.31 4.06
CA PHE A 176 -2.91 -9.59 5.33
C PHE A 176 -2.15 -10.60 6.19
N SER A 177 -1.08 -11.17 5.65
CA SER A 177 -0.18 -12.04 6.40
C SER A 177 0.96 -11.21 7.00
N HIS A 178 1.50 -11.68 8.11
CA HIS A 178 2.69 -11.07 8.71
C HIS A 178 3.97 -11.72 8.18
N LYS A 179 3.93 -12.26 6.94
CA LYS A 179 5.07 -12.90 6.32
C LYS A 179 5.81 -11.94 5.41
N THR A 180 7.12 -12.02 5.41
CA THR A 180 7.97 -11.29 4.48
C THR A 180 7.85 -11.86 3.08
N THR A 181 7.67 -10.98 2.10
CA THR A 181 7.74 -11.32 0.68
C THR A 181 9.15 -11.06 0.17
N GLU A 182 9.71 -12.00 -0.57
CA GLU A 182 11.10 -11.93 -1.06
C GLU A 182 11.31 -10.90 -2.18
N TRP A 183 10.26 -10.25 -2.64
CA TRP A 183 10.27 -9.27 -3.71
C TRP A 183 9.36 -8.08 -3.38
N PHE A 184 9.55 -6.98 -4.11
CA PHE A 184 8.72 -5.78 -4.00
C PHE A 184 8.43 -5.21 -5.38
N ASP A 185 7.18 -4.86 -5.62
CA ASP A 185 6.74 -4.13 -6.80
C ASP A 185 5.74 -3.03 -6.41
N PRO A 186 6.03 -1.75 -6.70
CA PRO A 186 5.17 -0.64 -6.28
C PRO A 186 3.83 -0.60 -7.01
N GLU A 187 3.74 -1.06 -8.24
CA GLU A 187 2.47 -1.12 -8.97
C GLU A 187 1.58 -2.22 -8.39
N TRP A 188 2.14 -3.41 -8.18
CA TRP A 188 1.40 -4.53 -7.63
C TRP A 188 0.96 -4.29 -6.19
N MET A 189 1.88 -3.87 -5.33
CA MET A 189 1.62 -3.76 -3.88
C MET A 189 0.89 -2.46 -3.50
N PHE A 190 1.19 -1.35 -4.16
CA PHE A 190 0.65 -0.02 -3.83
C PHE A 190 -0.24 0.58 -4.90
N GLY A 191 -0.26 0.05 -6.12
CA GLY A 191 -0.98 0.63 -7.26
C GLY A 191 -0.27 1.83 -7.87
N ILE A 192 1.04 2.00 -7.66
CA ILE A 192 1.84 3.15 -8.11
C ILE A 192 2.66 2.75 -9.33
N LYS A 193 2.34 3.35 -10.50
CA LYS A 193 3.02 3.09 -11.77
C LYS A 193 4.20 4.02 -12.03
N GLU A 194 4.05 5.29 -11.68
CA GLU A 194 4.99 6.36 -12.08
C GLU A 194 6.12 6.58 -11.05
N GLY A 195 6.21 5.71 -10.03
CA GLY A 195 7.17 5.85 -8.95
C GLY A 195 6.72 6.82 -7.85
N PHE A 196 7.66 7.20 -7.00
CA PHE A 196 7.43 8.06 -5.85
C PHE A 196 8.14 9.40 -6.04
N ASP A 197 7.50 10.50 -5.62
CA ASP A 197 8.12 11.84 -5.64
C ASP A 197 9.28 11.94 -4.66
N MET A 198 9.23 11.18 -3.56
CA MET A 198 10.28 11.15 -2.54
C MET A 198 10.40 9.75 -1.95
N VAL A 199 11.63 9.26 -1.85
CA VAL A 199 11.97 8.01 -1.16
C VAL A 199 12.94 8.32 -0.03
N ILE A 200 12.63 7.82 1.17
CA ILE A 200 13.49 7.91 2.35
C ILE A 200 13.75 6.49 2.82
N GLY A 201 15.00 6.10 2.93
CA GLY A 201 15.38 4.75 3.29
C GLY A 201 16.51 4.70 4.30
N ASN A 202 16.56 3.59 5.01
CA ASN A 202 17.69 3.17 5.82
C ASN A 202 18.24 1.87 5.22
N PRO A 203 19.17 1.94 4.25
CA PRO A 203 19.71 0.76 3.61
C PRO A 203 20.50 -0.10 4.62
N PRO A 204 20.60 -1.43 4.39
CA PRO A 204 21.40 -2.29 5.25
C PRO A 204 22.86 -1.85 5.25
N TYR A 205 23.47 -1.75 6.44
CA TYR A 205 24.89 -1.44 6.63
C TYR A 205 25.73 -2.72 6.43
N ILE A 206 25.65 -3.30 5.24
CA ILE A 206 26.42 -4.50 4.89
C ILE A 206 27.34 -4.12 3.73
N ASP A 207 28.66 -4.17 3.97
CA ASP A 207 29.62 -3.98 2.91
C ASP A 207 29.74 -5.24 2.01
N SER A 208 30.32 -5.04 0.84
CA SER A 208 30.48 -6.10 -0.18
C SER A 208 31.27 -7.32 0.31
N GLU A 209 32.22 -7.13 1.26
CA GLU A 209 32.99 -8.21 1.83
C GLU A 209 32.19 -9.01 2.87
N SER A 210 31.40 -8.31 3.67
CA SER A 210 30.50 -8.94 4.63
C SER A 210 29.39 -9.71 3.96
N MET A 211 28.92 -9.30 2.77
CA MET A 211 27.96 -10.09 1.97
C MET A 211 28.52 -11.45 1.58
N VAL A 212 29.78 -11.49 1.13
CA VAL A 212 30.45 -12.75 0.77
C VAL A 212 30.62 -13.65 2.00
N LYS A 213 31.02 -13.09 3.14
CA LYS A 213 31.22 -13.84 4.39
C LYS A 213 29.91 -14.43 4.96
N ASN A 214 28.77 -13.86 4.62
CA ASN A 214 27.45 -14.27 5.10
C ASN A 214 26.65 -15.06 4.05
N ASP A 215 27.32 -15.67 3.07
CA ASP A 215 26.68 -16.45 1.99
C ASP A 215 25.60 -15.69 1.20
N MET A 216 25.77 -14.35 1.02
CA MET A 216 24.86 -13.48 0.29
C MET A 216 25.42 -13.09 -1.09
N GLU A 217 26.18 -13.96 -1.71
CA GLU A 217 26.84 -13.70 -2.99
C GLU A 217 25.82 -13.45 -4.11
N ASP A 218 24.76 -14.23 -4.15
CA ASP A 218 23.69 -14.11 -5.14
C ASP A 218 23.00 -12.74 -5.05
N LEU A 219 22.69 -12.29 -3.83
CA LEU A 219 22.10 -10.96 -3.60
C LEU A 219 23.07 -9.85 -3.99
N ARG A 220 24.36 -10.01 -3.70
CA ARG A 220 25.40 -9.05 -4.09
C ARG A 220 25.50 -8.93 -5.61
N GLU A 221 25.48 -10.05 -6.33
CA GLU A 221 25.55 -10.07 -7.79
C GLU A 221 24.29 -9.48 -8.42
N TYR A 222 23.12 -9.80 -7.87
CA TYR A 222 21.85 -9.20 -8.26
C TYR A 222 21.86 -7.67 -8.10
N ILE A 223 22.29 -7.15 -6.94
CA ILE A 223 22.38 -5.70 -6.70
C ILE A 223 23.36 -5.05 -7.67
N ARG A 224 24.52 -5.66 -7.89
CA ARG A 224 25.53 -5.14 -8.80
C ARG A 224 25.07 -5.09 -10.27
N SER A 225 24.22 -6.03 -10.66
CA SER A 225 23.71 -6.14 -12.03
C SER A 225 22.55 -5.18 -12.31
N ASN A 226 21.68 -4.96 -11.30
CA ASN A 226 20.43 -4.23 -11.46
C ASN A 226 20.47 -2.77 -10.96
N TYR A 227 21.44 -2.43 -10.09
CA TYR A 227 21.58 -1.09 -9.52
C TYR A 227 22.95 -0.51 -9.87
N LYS A 228 22.95 0.65 -10.54
CA LYS A 228 24.17 1.39 -10.92
C LYS A 228 24.40 2.56 -9.99
#